data_14c7cb6e23f01921e6c865b256a241f4
#
_entry.id   14c7cb6e23f01921e6c865b256a241f4
#
_cell.length_a   1.000
_cell.length_b   1.000
_cell.length_c   1.000
_cell.angle_alpha   90.00
_cell.angle_beta   90.00
_cell.angle_gamma   90.00
#
_symmetry.space_group_name_H-M   'P 1'
#
loop_
_entity.id
_entity.type
_entity.pdbx_description
1 polymer ?
#
loop_
_entity_poly.entity_id
_entity_poly.type
_entity_poly.pdbx_seq_one_letter_code
_entity_poly.pdbx_strand_id
1 'polypeptide(L)'
;KSIDNALKIAPKAKVYKDYRALLDSNEIDAVIITTPLFLHKEMAIAAMDAGKHVFCEKALAMNVKDCWQMYMKHKATGKIFFTGQQRLFDPRYIKVMEMIHTGVFGNIEGIHTFWYRNGDWRRNVPSPELERLINWRLYKEYSCGLMTELGCHQLQIGSWAMRAIPNKVMGHGAITHWKDGRDVDDNISCIYIFDNGVKLTFDSVISNQF
;
A
#
# COMPACT_ATOMS: atom_id res chain seq x y z
N LYS A 1 24.75 -2.79 -2.25
CA LYS A 1 24.64 -1.80 -1.14
C LYS A 1 23.51 -2.14 -0.15
N SER A 2 22.31 -2.52 -0.59
CA SER A 2 21.20 -2.90 0.32
C SER A 2 21.47 -4.22 1.02
N ILE A 3 21.95 -5.23 0.29
CA ILE A 3 22.32 -6.55 0.85
C ILE A 3 23.46 -6.40 1.85
N ASP A 4 24.50 -5.64 1.51
CA ASP A 4 25.66 -5.44 2.41
C ASP A 4 25.23 -4.78 3.72
N ASN A 5 24.30 -3.81 3.65
CA ASN A 5 23.76 -3.18 4.84
C ASN A 5 22.89 -4.14 5.68
N ALA A 6 22.09 -4.99 5.04
CA ALA A 6 21.32 -6.01 5.73
C ALA A 6 22.24 -7.03 6.45
N LEU A 7 23.30 -7.46 5.79
CA LEU A 7 24.29 -8.40 6.38
C LEU A 7 25.09 -7.79 7.54
N LYS A 8 25.24 -6.46 7.61
CA LYS A 8 25.81 -5.81 8.80
C LYS A 8 24.91 -5.94 10.02
N ILE A 9 23.59 -5.92 9.81
CA ILE A 9 22.59 -6.06 10.89
C ILE A 9 22.36 -7.53 11.23
N ALA A 10 22.28 -8.39 10.22
CA ALA A 10 22.04 -9.82 10.34
C ALA A 10 23.14 -10.63 9.63
N PRO A 11 24.36 -10.75 10.20
CA PRO A 11 25.51 -11.33 9.51
C PRO A 11 25.37 -12.82 9.20
N LYS A 12 24.45 -13.52 9.87
CA LYS A 12 24.14 -14.93 9.62
C LYS A 12 23.02 -15.16 8.61
N ALA A 13 22.40 -14.08 8.09
CA ALA A 13 21.31 -14.20 7.13
C ALA A 13 21.82 -14.79 5.80
N LYS A 14 21.09 -15.79 5.30
CA LYS A 14 21.35 -16.37 3.99
C LYS A 14 20.78 -15.46 2.90
N VAL A 15 21.56 -15.20 1.86
CA VAL A 15 21.18 -14.37 0.73
C VAL A 15 20.76 -15.25 -0.44
N TYR A 16 19.58 -15.01 -0.97
CA TYR A 16 19.06 -15.65 -2.17
C TYR A 16 19.00 -14.62 -3.31
N LYS A 17 19.41 -15.03 -4.51
CA LYS A 17 19.33 -14.21 -5.72
C LYS A 17 17.92 -14.22 -6.34
N ASP A 18 17.21 -15.32 -6.17
CA ASP A 18 15.83 -15.52 -6.62
C ASP A 18 14.98 -15.90 -5.41
N TYR A 19 13.83 -15.22 -5.27
CA TYR A 19 12.90 -15.49 -4.17
C TYR A 19 12.32 -16.91 -4.22
N ARG A 20 12.26 -17.53 -5.40
CA ARG A 20 11.77 -18.92 -5.55
C ARG A 20 12.65 -19.89 -4.80
N ALA A 21 13.97 -19.72 -4.91
CA ALA A 21 14.92 -20.55 -4.15
C ALA A 21 14.82 -20.32 -2.62
N LEU A 22 14.37 -19.13 -2.19
CA LEU A 22 14.03 -18.88 -0.80
C LEU A 22 12.78 -19.66 -0.40
N LEU A 23 11.75 -19.69 -1.25
CA LEU A 23 10.49 -20.40 -0.98
C LEU A 23 10.66 -21.92 -0.89
N ASP A 24 11.63 -22.49 -1.60
CA ASP A 24 11.96 -23.93 -1.56
C ASP A 24 12.60 -24.36 -0.23
N SER A 25 13.05 -23.42 0.58
CA SER A 25 13.72 -23.73 1.85
C SER A 25 12.71 -24.18 2.92
N ASN A 26 12.99 -25.32 3.56
CA ASN A 26 12.22 -25.80 4.71
C ASN A 26 12.55 -25.08 6.03
N GLU A 27 13.57 -24.22 6.04
CA GLU A 27 13.97 -23.44 7.22
C GLU A 27 13.16 -22.13 7.36
N ILE A 28 12.28 -21.81 6.40
CA ILE A 28 11.51 -20.57 6.35
C ILE A 28 10.04 -20.89 6.50
N ASP A 29 9.40 -20.36 7.53
CA ASP A 29 7.97 -20.51 7.81
C ASP A 29 7.13 -19.33 7.28
N ALA A 30 7.73 -18.15 7.20
CA ALA A 30 7.05 -16.93 6.82
C ALA A 30 7.93 -15.99 5.99
N VAL A 31 7.31 -15.20 5.12
CA VAL A 31 7.99 -14.21 4.29
C VAL A 31 7.39 -12.84 4.44
N ILE A 32 8.24 -11.81 4.35
CA ILE A 32 7.85 -10.41 4.28
C ILE A 32 8.13 -9.91 2.87
N ILE A 33 7.08 -9.46 2.16
CA ILE A 33 7.16 -8.94 0.79
C ILE A 33 7.16 -7.41 0.85
N THR A 34 8.29 -6.80 0.49
CA THR A 34 8.50 -5.34 0.45
C THR A 34 8.98 -4.88 -0.92
N THR A 35 8.65 -5.62 -1.93
CA THR A 35 8.99 -5.35 -3.33
C THR A 35 8.13 -4.21 -3.92
N PRO A 36 8.39 -3.76 -5.15
CA PRO A 36 7.46 -2.89 -5.86
C PRO A 36 6.06 -3.53 -5.97
N LEU A 37 5.03 -2.67 -5.93
CA LEU A 37 3.61 -3.03 -5.88
C LEU A 37 3.20 -4.09 -6.92
N PHE A 38 3.66 -3.96 -8.16
CA PHE A 38 3.28 -4.85 -9.26
C PHE A 38 3.76 -6.31 -9.08
N LEU A 39 4.70 -6.57 -8.17
CA LEU A 39 5.22 -7.90 -7.85
C LEU A 39 4.49 -8.58 -6.68
N HIS A 40 3.70 -7.83 -5.89
CA HIS A 40 3.10 -8.33 -4.67
C HIS A 40 2.26 -9.59 -4.88
N LYS A 41 1.37 -9.56 -5.88
CA LYS A 41 0.46 -10.69 -6.17
C LYS A 41 1.23 -11.97 -6.48
N GLU A 42 2.15 -11.91 -7.45
CA GLU A 42 2.90 -13.09 -7.89
C GLU A 42 3.64 -13.71 -6.71
N MET A 43 4.39 -12.90 -5.99
CA MET A 43 5.21 -13.37 -4.87
C MET A 43 4.39 -13.87 -3.69
N ALA A 44 3.27 -13.20 -3.37
CA ALA A 44 2.41 -13.63 -2.26
C ALA A 44 1.70 -14.97 -2.57
N ILE A 45 1.21 -15.14 -3.79
CA ILE A 45 0.59 -16.40 -4.21
C ILE A 45 1.62 -17.52 -4.19
N ALA A 46 2.81 -17.33 -4.80
CA ALA A 46 3.88 -18.31 -4.81
C ALA A 46 4.32 -18.71 -3.38
N ALA A 47 4.41 -17.74 -2.48
CA ALA A 47 4.77 -18.01 -1.09
C ALA A 47 3.71 -18.86 -0.37
N MET A 48 2.42 -18.55 -0.53
CA MET A 48 1.33 -19.33 0.05
C MET A 48 1.27 -20.74 -0.55
N ASP A 49 1.52 -20.91 -1.86
CA ASP A 49 1.60 -22.21 -2.53
C ASP A 49 2.79 -23.04 -2.01
N ALA A 50 3.91 -22.40 -1.69
CA ALA A 50 5.07 -23.02 -1.04
C ALA A 50 4.85 -23.27 0.47
N GLY A 51 3.64 -23.08 0.99
CA GLY A 51 3.31 -23.36 2.38
C GLY A 51 3.80 -22.30 3.37
N LYS A 52 4.20 -21.10 2.93
CA LYS A 52 4.70 -20.03 3.80
C LYS A 52 3.57 -19.09 4.25
N HIS A 53 3.68 -18.56 5.45
CA HIS A 53 2.90 -17.41 5.89
C HIS A 53 3.43 -16.13 5.21
N VAL A 54 2.55 -15.17 4.97
CA VAL A 54 2.91 -13.97 4.18
C VAL A 54 2.50 -12.69 4.90
N PHE A 55 3.45 -11.80 5.11
CA PHE A 55 3.22 -10.38 5.31
C PHE A 55 3.55 -9.66 4.00
N CYS A 56 2.57 -8.95 3.44
CA CYS A 56 2.75 -8.18 2.21
C CYS A 56 2.55 -6.69 2.48
N GLU A 57 3.50 -5.87 2.04
CA GLU A 57 3.39 -4.41 2.18
C GLU A 57 2.15 -3.85 1.45
N LYS A 58 1.74 -2.68 1.90
CA LYS A 58 0.67 -1.90 1.27
C LYS A 58 1.22 -1.20 -0.02
N ALA A 59 0.41 -0.86 -0.99
CA ALA A 59 -0.94 -1.36 -1.22
C ALA A 59 -0.85 -2.83 -1.64
N LEU A 60 -1.94 -3.56 -1.45
CA LEU A 60 -1.90 -5.01 -1.60
C LEU A 60 -1.61 -5.45 -3.04
N ALA A 61 -2.27 -4.84 -4.02
CA ALA A 61 -2.05 -5.07 -5.44
C ALA A 61 -2.49 -3.86 -6.27
N MET A 62 -2.27 -3.91 -7.58
CA MET A 62 -2.61 -2.82 -8.51
C MET A 62 -4.10 -2.76 -8.88
N ASN A 63 -4.85 -3.83 -8.64
CA ASN A 63 -6.29 -3.90 -8.97
C ASN A 63 -7.04 -4.85 -8.04
N VAL A 64 -8.36 -4.70 -8.00
CA VAL A 64 -9.24 -5.49 -7.13
C VAL A 64 -9.20 -6.99 -7.45
N LYS A 65 -9.09 -7.36 -8.75
CA LYS A 65 -9.01 -8.77 -9.18
C LYS A 65 -7.79 -9.46 -8.57
N ASP A 66 -6.65 -8.79 -8.56
CA ASP A 66 -5.42 -9.34 -7.99
C ASP A 66 -5.51 -9.46 -6.47
N CYS A 67 -6.06 -8.45 -5.79
CA CYS A 67 -6.35 -8.53 -4.35
C CYS A 67 -7.26 -9.73 -4.03
N TRP A 68 -8.30 -9.93 -4.83
CA TRP A 68 -9.23 -11.05 -4.67
C TRP A 68 -8.54 -12.40 -4.86
N GLN A 69 -7.68 -12.53 -5.85
CA GLN A 69 -6.92 -13.76 -6.08
C GLN A 69 -5.98 -14.08 -4.90
N MET A 70 -5.31 -13.08 -4.33
CA MET A 70 -4.48 -13.25 -3.14
C MET A 70 -5.32 -13.69 -1.93
N TYR A 71 -6.49 -13.06 -1.72
CA TYR A 71 -7.43 -13.46 -0.68
C TYR A 71 -7.93 -14.90 -0.86
N MET A 72 -8.32 -15.30 -2.07
CA MET A 72 -8.77 -16.66 -2.35
C MET A 72 -7.66 -17.69 -2.15
N LYS A 73 -6.41 -17.33 -2.47
CA LYS A 73 -5.25 -18.19 -2.20
C LYS A 73 -5.04 -18.38 -0.71
N HIS A 74 -5.12 -17.32 0.09
CA HIS A 74 -5.10 -17.40 1.55
C HIS A 74 -6.16 -18.36 2.08
N LYS A 75 -7.40 -18.25 1.62
CA LYS A 75 -8.51 -19.13 2.02
C LYS A 75 -8.24 -20.59 1.66
N ALA A 76 -7.70 -20.83 0.45
CA ALA A 76 -7.44 -22.18 -0.05
C ALA A 76 -6.27 -22.88 0.69
N THR A 77 -5.23 -22.13 1.05
CA THR A 77 -4.01 -22.69 1.69
C THR A 77 -4.08 -22.70 3.21
N GLY A 78 -4.98 -21.91 3.84
CA GLY A 78 -5.04 -21.71 5.28
C GLY A 78 -3.83 -20.99 5.88
N LYS A 79 -2.93 -20.45 5.03
CA LYS A 79 -1.75 -19.71 5.52
C LYS A 79 -2.15 -18.33 5.99
N ILE A 80 -1.48 -17.83 7.02
CA ILE A 80 -1.66 -16.45 7.46
C ILE A 80 -1.23 -15.52 6.33
N PHE A 81 -2.13 -14.62 5.96
CA PHE A 81 -1.86 -13.56 4.99
C PHE A 81 -2.22 -12.22 5.61
N PHE A 82 -1.22 -11.35 5.71
CA PHE A 82 -1.34 -10.08 6.41
C PHE A 82 -0.87 -8.92 5.53
N THR A 83 -1.57 -7.80 5.57
CA THR A 83 -1.26 -6.58 4.81
C THR A 83 -0.61 -5.52 5.69
N GLY A 84 0.42 -4.86 5.20
CA GLY A 84 1.20 -3.82 5.88
C GLY A 84 0.46 -2.50 6.14
N GLN A 85 -0.79 -2.57 6.61
CA GLN A 85 -1.58 -1.40 7.02
C GLN A 85 -1.28 -1.06 8.49
N GLN A 86 -0.15 -0.42 8.75
CA GLN A 86 0.44 -0.22 10.08
C GLN A 86 -0.47 0.52 11.08
N ARG A 87 -1.38 1.39 10.59
CA ARG A 87 -2.28 2.16 11.46
C ARG A 87 -3.29 1.30 12.21
N LEU A 88 -3.58 0.08 11.73
CA LEU A 88 -4.42 -0.89 12.44
C LEU A 88 -3.82 -1.33 13.78
N PHE A 89 -2.52 -1.15 13.97
CA PHE A 89 -1.77 -1.58 15.15
C PHE A 89 -1.22 -0.40 15.98
N ASP A 90 -1.47 0.84 15.56
CA ASP A 90 -1.11 2.02 16.34
C ASP A 90 -2.10 2.21 17.49
N PRO A 91 -1.66 2.17 18.76
CA PRO A 91 -2.54 2.28 19.91
C PRO A 91 -3.42 3.55 19.91
N ARG A 92 -2.93 4.63 19.31
CA ARG A 92 -3.67 5.89 19.21
C ARG A 92 -4.87 5.74 18.29
N TYR A 93 -4.68 5.11 17.11
CA TYR A 93 -5.78 4.83 16.19
C TYR A 93 -6.77 3.84 16.80
N ILE A 94 -6.30 2.77 17.44
CA ILE A 94 -7.15 1.80 18.12
C ILE A 94 -8.03 2.51 19.15
N LYS A 95 -7.44 3.37 20.00
CA LYS A 95 -8.19 4.10 21.02
C LYS A 95 -9.22 5.06 20.42
N VAL A 96 -8.86 5.81 19.39
CA VAL A 96 -9.80 6.72 18.70
C VAL A 96 -10.95 5.93 18.07
N MET A 97 -10.68 4.79 17.44
CA MET A 97 -11.72 3.94 16.85
C MET A 97 -12.67 3.35 17.92
N GLU A 98 -12.13 2.94 19.07
CA GLU A 98 -12.94 2.54 20.21
C GLU A 98 -13.90 3.67 20.62
N MET A 99 -13.40 4.90 20.78
CA MET A 99 -14.21 6.06 21.17
C MET A 99 -15.28 6.38 20.12
N ILE A 100 -14.95 6.31 18.82
CA ILE A 100 -15.91 6.49 17.73
C ILE A 100 -17.02 5.41 17.85
N HIS A 101 -16.62 4.15 17.96
CA HIS A 101 -17.56 3.03 17.94
C HIS A 101 -18.41 2.88 19.20
N THR A 102 -18.00 3.51 20.30
CA THR A 102 -18.79 3.59 21.56
C THR A 102 -19.63 4.87 21.64
N GLY A 103 -19.61 5.72 20.60
CA GLY A 103 -20.46 6.90 20.50
C GLY A 103 -19.97 8.13 21.28
N VAL A 104 -18.74 8.12 21.79
CA VAL A 104 -18.16 9.26 22.54
C VAL A 104 -18.23 10.58 21.77
N PHE A 105 -18.07 10.53 20.46
CA PHE A 105 -18.11 11.72 19.57
C PHE A 105 -19.47 11.95 18.90
N GLY A 106 -20.49 11.12 19.20
CA GLY A 106 -21.76 11.13 18.49
C GLY A 106 -21.66 10.54 17.10
N ASN A 107 -22.54 10.96 16.19
CA ASN A 107 -22.57 10.48 14.82
C ASN A 107 -21.45 11.13 13.97
N ILE A 108 -20.89 10.36 13.06
CA ILE A 108 -19.95 10.89 12.08
C ILE A 108 -20.77 11.53 10.95
N GLU A 109 -20.61 12.83 10.74
CA GLU A 109 -21.27 13.60 9.69
C GLU A 109 -20.40 13.76 8.42
N GLY A 110 -19.07 13.63 8.57
CA GLY A 110 -18.11 13.70 7.48
C GLY A 110 -16.71 13.33 7.93
N ILE A 111 -15.89 12.91 6.97
CA ILE A 111 -14.48 12.53 7.21
C ILE A 111 -13.62 13.29 6.21
N HIS A 112 -12.69 14.11 6.70
CA HIS A 112 -11.76 14.85 5.87
C HIS A 112 -10.35 14.28 6.07
N THR A 113 -9.73 13.85 4.98
CA THR A 113 -8.40 13.26 5.00
C THR A 113 -7.51 13.92 3.96
N PHE A 114 -6.24 14.00 4.26
CA PHE A 114 -5.27 14.59 3.35
C PHE A 114 -3.89 13.95 3.53
N TRP A 115 -3.06 14.09 2.50
CA TRP A 115 -1.65 13.78 2.57
C TRP A 115 -0.85 14.78 1.74
N TYR A 116 -0.36 15.81 2.40
CA TYR A 116 0.45 16.83 1.77
C TYR A 116 1.93 16.60 2.06
N ARG A 117 2.75 16.74 1.05
CA ARG A 117 4.19 16.61 1.16
C ARG A 117 4.90 17.38 0.06
N ASN A 118 6.21 17.58 0.22
CA ASN A 118 7.09 18.06 -0.84
C ASN A 118 8.09 16.96 -1.20
N GLY A 119 8.05 16.48 -2.43
CA GLY A 119 8.98 15.48 -2.94
C GLY A 119 8.45 14.74 -4.15
N ASP A 120 9.33 14.55 -5.11
CA ASP A 120 9.01 13.99 -6.42
C ASP A 120 9.02 12.45 -6.46
N TRP A 121 9.48 11.79 -5.39
CA TRP A 121 9.76 10.34 -5.31
C TRP A 121 10.83 9.83 -6.28
N ARG A 122 11.41 10.69 -7.09
CA ARG A 122 12.42 10.29 -8.07
C ARG A 122 13.72 9.91 -7.38
N ARG A 123 14.34 8.87 -7.90
CA ARG A 123 15.66 8.38 -7.49
C ARG A 123 16.62 8.46 -8.67
N ASN A 124 17.88 8.75 -8.38
CA ASN A 124 18.93 8.65 -9.38
C ASN A 124 19.06 7.21 -9.88
N VAL A 125 19.17 7.05 -11.18
CA VAL A 125 19.32 5.76 -11.84
C VAL A 125 20.74 5.63 -12.41
N PRO A 126 21.34 4.44 -12.33
CA PRO A 126 22.70 4.22 -12.86
C PRO A 126 22.75 4.24 -14.39
N SER A 127 21.60 3.95 -15.04
CA SER A 127 21.47 3.96 -16.50
C SER A 127 20.00 4.13 -16.92
N PRO A 128 19.74 4.73 -18.11
CA PRO A 128 18.39 5.08 -18.56
C PRO A 128 17.41 3.89 -18.64
N GLU A 129 17.89 2.71 -19.00
CA GLU A 129 17.07 1.48 -19.10
C GLU A 129 16.49 1.04 -17.76
N LEU A 130 17.07 1.46 -16.65
CA LEU A 130 16.60 1.15 -15.29
C LEU A 130 15.62 2.21 -14.75
N GLU A 131 15.35 3.28 -15.50
CA GLU A 131 14.51 4.38 -15.07
C GLU A 131 13.13 3.89 -14.59
N ARG A 132 12.42 3.15 -15.41
CA ARG A 132 11.06 2.70 -15.06
C ARG A 132 11.02 1.66 -13.94
N LEU A 133 12.08 0.86 -13.81
CA LEU A 133 12.18 -0.14 -12.76
C LEU A 133 12.49 0.48 -11.39
N ILE A 134 13.43 1.43 -11.34
CA ILE A 134 13.84 2.08 -10.08
C ILE A 134 12.82 3.13 -9.65
N ASN A 135 12.29 3.90 -10.61
CA ASN A 135 11.30 4.95 -10.40
C ASN A 135 9.86 4.46 -10.67
N TRP A 136 9.59 3.19 -10.45
CA TRP A 136 8.32 2.53 -10.76
C TRP A 136 7.08 3.26 -10.23
N ARG A 137 7.18 3.99 -9.11
CA ARG A 137 6.09 4.79 -8.55
C ARG A 137 5.62 5.92 -9.44
N LEU A 138 6.44 6.33 -10.40
CA LEU A 138 6.15 7.43 -11.31
C LEU A 138 5.41 7.00 -12.58
N TYR A 139 5.20 5.68 -12.76
CA TYR A 139 4.67 5.11 -13.99
C TYR A 139 3.44 4.25 -13.73
N LYS A 140 2.33 4.53 -14.45
CA LYS A 140 1.03 3.82 -14.32
C LYS A 140 1.13 2.32 -14.61
N GLU A 141 2.13 1.92 -15.39
CA GLU A 141 2.42 0.51 -15.65
C GLU A 141 2.75 -0.27 -14.35
N TYR A 142 3.34 0.38 -13.35
CA TYR A 142 3.87 -0.25 -12.14
C TYR A 142 3.24 0.25 -10.85
N SER A 143 2.49 1.35 -10.93
CA SER A 143 1.89 2.03 -9.77
C SER A 143 0.53 2.61 -10.14
N CYS A 144 -0.39 2.64 -9.18
CA CYS A 144 -1.67 3.32 -9.32
C CYS A 144 -1.64 4.74 -8.68
N GLY A 145 -0.45 5.33 -8.55
CA GLY A 145 -0.24 6.71 -8.12
C GLY A 145 -0.62 7.00 -6.67
N LEU A 146 -0.97 8.26 -6.41
CA LEU A 146 -1.19 8.78 -5.06
C LEU A 146 -2.30 8.06 -4.28
N MET A 147 -3.33 7.55 -4.98
CA MET A 147 -4.41 6.81 -4.32
C MET A 147 -3.91 5.52 -3.65
N THR A 148 -3.09 4.73 -4.35
CA THR A 148 -2.55 3.49 -3.80
C THR A 148 -1.39 3.73 -2.85
N GLU A 149 -0.53 4.69 -3.15
CA GLU A 149 0.65 4.94 -2.33
C GLU A 149 0.30 5.66 -1.01
N LEU A 150 -0.66 6.57 -1.01
CA LEU A 150 -1.02 7.41 0.12
C LEU A 150 -2.49 7.27 0.53
N GLY A 151 -3.41 7.37 -0.43
CA GLY A 151 -4.86 7.34 -0.18
C GLY A 151 -5.36 6.04 0.43
N CYS A 152 -4.72 4.91 0.14
CA CYS A 152 -5.09 3.62 0.73
C CYS A 152 -5.07 3.63 2.27
N HIS A 153 -4.16 4.38 2.89
CA HIS A 153 -4.12 4.54 4.33
C HIS A 153 -5.32 5.31 4.87
N GLN A 154 -5.71 6.38 4.16
CA GLN A 154 -6.82 7.24 4.58
C GLN A 154 -8.16 6.56 4.37
N LEU A 155 -8.32 5.88 3.23
CA LEU A 155 -9.53 5.12 2.93
C LEU A 155 -9.73 3.96 3.92
N GLN A 156 -8.64 3.28 4.30
CA GLN A 156 -8.68 2.22 5.31
C GLN A 156 -9.15 2.75 6.66
N ILE A 157 -8.63 3.91 7.12
CA ILE A 157 -9.04 4.54 8.38
C ILE A 157 -10.51 4.97 8.33
N GLY A 158 -10.93 5.61 7.21
CA GLY A 158 -12.34 6.01 7.04
C GLY A 158 -13.29 4.81 7.04
N SER A 159 -12.94 3.74 6.33
CA SER A 159 -13.73 2.51 6.31
C SER A 159 -13.80 1.84 7.69
N TRP A 160 -12.72 1.89 8.46
CA TRP A 160 -12.69 1.39 9.84
C TRP A 160 -13.60 2.22 10.76
N ALA A 161 -13.51 3.55 10.69
CA ALA A 161 -14.36 4.45 11.46
C ALA A 161 -15.87 4.22 11.17
N MET A 162 -16.21 4.07 9.88
CA MET A 162 -17.58 3.83 9.43
C MET A 162 -18.06 2.38 9.57
N ARG A 163 -17.15 1.42 9.81
CA ARG A 163 -17.42 -0.04 9.71
C ARG A 163 -18.09 -0.42 8.38
N ALA A 164 -17.77 0.29 7.34
CA ALA A 164 -18.38 0.16 6.02
C ALA A 164 -17.36 0.48 4.91
N ILE A 165 -17.67 0.03 3.71
CA ILE A 165 -16.93 0.38 2.50
C ILE A 165 -17.78 1.40 1.73
N PRO A 166 -17.21 2.52 1.23
CA PRO A 166 -17.96 3.46 0.42
C PRO A 166 -18.41 2.81 -0.90
N ASN A 167 -19.61 3.15 -1.36
CA ASN A 167 -20.21 2.57 -2.55
C ASN A 167 -20.13 3.48 -3.80
N LYS A 168 -19.75 4.74 -3.61
CA LYS A 168 -19.54 5.70 -4.70
C LYS A 168 -18.23 6.44 -4.51
N VAL A 169 -17.59 6.77 -5.62
CA VAL A 169 -16.41 7.62 -5.64
C VAL A 169 -16.45 8.54 -6.85
N MET A 170 -15.98 9.76 -6.65
CA MET A 170 -15.65 10.69 -7.71
C MET A 170 -14.32 11.36 -7.38
N GLY A 171 -13.56 11.71 -8.38
CA GLY A 171 -12.27 12.33 -8.16
C GLY A 171 -11.61 12.81 -9.44
N HIS A 172 -10.58 13.61 -9.24
CA HIS A 172 -9.75 14.14 -10.31
C HIS A 172 -8.29 14.17 -9.85
N GLY A 173 -7.40 13.80 -10.74
CA GLY A 173 -5.96 13.93 -10.56
C GLY A 173 -5.31 14.61 -11.77
N ALA A 174 -4.17 15.22 -11.56
CA ALA A 174 -3.43 15.89 -12.62
C ALA A 174 -1.92 15.90 -12.33
N ILE A 175 -1.12 16.14 -13.39
CA ILE A 175 0.30 16.48 -13.27
C ILE A 175 0.42 17.99 -13.48
N THR A 176 0.52 18.74 -12.38
CA THR A 176 0.57 20.19 -12.44
C THR A 176 1.97 20.76 -12.20
N HIS A 177 2.78 20.13 -11.39
CA HIS A 177 4.07 20.62 -10.93
C HIS A 177 5.25 19.82 -11.53
N TRP A 178 5.29 18.51 -11.30
CA TRP A 178 6.44 17.67 -11.67
C TRP A 178 6.40 17.27 -13.16
N LYS A 179 6.95 18.12 -14.03
CA LYS A 179 7.05 17.89 -15.50
C LYS A 179 8.31 17.09 -15.85
N ASP A 180 8.51 15.94 -15.24
CA ASP A 180 9.73 15.15 -15.25
C ASP A 180 9.61 13.81 -16.00
N GLY A 181 8.56 13.68 -16.83
CA GLY A 181 8.32 12.49 -17.65
C GLY A 181 7.53 11.39 -16.93
N ARG A 182 7.00 11.68 -15.72
CA ARG A 182 6.04 10.77 -15.05
C ARG A 182 4.71 10.73 -15.78
N ASP A 183 3.96 9.66 -15.58
CA ASP A 183 2.57 9.55 -16.05
C ASP A 183 1.56 9.36 -14.92
N VAL A 184 2.01 9.27 -13.66
CA VAL A 184 1.14 9.33 -12.48
C VAL A 184 0.95 10.78 -12.01
N ASP A 185 -0.23 11.06 -11.49
CA ASP A 185 -0.61 12.38 -11.01
C ASP A 185 0.24 12.83 -9.82
N ASP A 186 0.53 14.12 -9.72
CA ASP A 186 1.24 14.73 -8.59
C ASP A 186 0.31 15.44 -7.60
N ASN A 187 -0.97 15.53 -7.96
CA ASN A 187 -2.06 15.90 -7.06
C ASN A 187 -3.32 15.10 -7.39
N ILE A 188 -4.18 14.91 -6.39
CA ILE A 188 -5.45 14.20 -6.53
C ILE A 188 -6.43 14.66 -5.45
N SER A 189 -7.70 14.82 -5.84
CA SER A 189 -8.82 15.02 -4.93
C SER A 189 -9.89 13.97 -5.20
N CYS A 190 -10.38 13.32 -4.14
CA CYS A 190 -11.43 12.30 -4.23
C CYS A 190 -12.50 12.52 -3.16
N ILE A 191 -13.75 12.21 -3.52
CA ILE A 191 -14.89 12.15 -2.61
C ILE A 191 -15.46 10.75 -2.66
N TYR A 192 -15.47 10.07 -1.53
CA TYR A 192 -16.10 8.77 -1.32
C TYR A 192 -17.41 8.94 -0.56
N ILE A 193 -18.44 8.20 -0.92
CA ILE A 193 -19.77 8.29 -0.30
C ILE A 193 -20.13 6.91 0.24
N PHE A 194 -20.49 6.87 1.52
CA PHE A 194 -21.02 5.67 2.19
C PHE A 194 -22.54 5.56 2.00
N ASP A 195 -23.13 4.39 2.23
CA ASP A 195 -24.57 4.14 2.05
C ASP A 195 -25.46 5.07 2.87
N ASN A 196 -25.01 5.48 4.07
CA ASN A 196 -25.72 6.43 4.92
C ASN A 196 -25.56 7.90 4.51
N GLY A 197 -24.91 8.18 3.38
CA GLY A 197 -24.68 9.52 2.86
C GLY A 197 -23.46 10.26 3.42
N VAL A 198 -22.77 9.71 4.42
CA VAL A 198 -21.52 10.29 4.94
C VAL A 198 -20.47 10.32 3.84
N LYS A 199 -19.76 11.43 3.75
CA LYS A 199 -18.69 11.64 2.77
C LYS A 199 -17.33 11.54 3.42
N LEU A 200 -16.40 10.86 2.74
CA LEU A 200 -14.97 10.93 3.03
C LEU A 200 -14.30 11.67 1.87
N THR A 201 -13.60 12.75 2.18
CA THR A 201 -12.73 13.42 1.21
C THR A 201 -11.28 13.01 1.42
N PHE A 202 -10.55 12.89 0.32
CA PHE A 202 -9.11 12.70 0.32
C PHE A 202 -8.46 13.64 -0.66
N ASP A 203 -7.53 14.46 -0.17
CA ASP A 203 -6.72 15.36 -0.97
C ASP A 203 -5.23 15.05 -0.78
N SER A 204 -4.50 15.00 -1.89
CA SER A 204 -3.06 14.81 -1.85
C SER A 204 -2.36 15.69 -2.87
N VAL A 205 -1.32 16.38 -2.41
CA VAL A 205 -0.42 17.21 -3.22
C VAL A 205 1.01 16.88 -2.78
N ILE A 206 1.88 16.56 -3.75
CA ILE A 206 3.28 16.22 -3.45
C ILE A 206 4.29 17.31 -3.84
N SER A 207 3.79 18.49 -4.14
CA SER A 207 4.57 19.71 -4.45
C SER A 207 4.37 20.81 -3.39
N ASN A 208 3.86 20.47 -2.21
CA ASN A 208 3.56 21.42 -1.16
C ASN A 208 4.85 21.91 -0.49
N GLN A 209 5.02 23.22 -0.41
CA GLN A 209 6.12 23.86 0.30
C GLN A 209 5.60 24.36 1.65
N PHE A 210 5.84 23.59 2.70
CA PHE A 210 5.67 24.02 4.10
C PHE A 210 6.94 23.73 4.89
#